data_79efc2b6a069de10a210af2ededbbc2f
#
_entry.id   79efc2b6a069de10a210af2ededbbc2f
#
_cell.length_a   1.000
_cell.length_b   1.000
_cell.length_c   1.000
_cell.angle_alpha   90.00
_cell.angle_beta   90.00
_cell.angle_gamma   90.00
#
_symmetry.space_group_name_H-M   'P 1'
#
loop_
_entity.id
_entity.type
_entity.pdbx_description
1 polymer ?
#
loop_
_entity_poly.entity_id
_entity_poly.type
_entity_poly.pdbx_seq_one_letter_code
_entity_poly.pdbx_strand_id
1 'polypeptide(L)'
;MNDTIAAISTTTGIGAISIIRLSGPESLEIASKVFTKDLTKVETHTIHYGYIKNNNEKIDEVLVSVMKAPKTFTKEDIVEINCHGGIATTNKVLEILLNNGARLAEPGEFTKRAFLNGRIDLLEAEATMDLISSKSDKARKMSLNTLTGETSNLIKDLRSDIVGIISNIEVNIDYPEYEDIEVLTNEKILPEIQKFKEKLEKIIKKSQDSKVIKEGIKVGIIGKPNVGKSSLLNSLLEEEKAIVTNVPGTTRDIVEGTIILDNVILNIIDTAGIRESDDIVEKIGIEKSLTIINEADLVIFILNNNEKITAEEKELLEKLKDKKKIIVINKIDLENKLDKSILDNYIEISAKENIGIEKIKDEIKRLLNLGELEASDLTYMSNARSISLLGKSLNNINDAISEINNNSPIDIVEFHLKDAWNNLGEIIGETYTDELLDELFSRFCLGK
;
A
#
# COMPACT_ATOMS: atom_id res chain seq x y z
N MET A 1 -1.43 -28.06 -4.23
CA MET A 1 -0.07 -28.21 -3.70
C MET A 1 -0.06 -29.41 -2.77
N ASN A 2 0.93 -30.32 -2.88
CA ASN A 2 0.92 -31.58 -2.14
C ASN A 2 1.95 -31.63 -1.00
N ASP A 3 2.56 -30.51 -0.66
CA ASP A 3 3.58 -30.38 0.37
C ASP A 3 3.10 -29.57 1.57
N THR A 4 3.70 -29.83 2.72
CA THR A 4 3.45 -29.08 3.96
C THR A 4 4.56 -28.09 4.20
N ILE A 5 4.20 -26.82 4.38
CA ILE A 5 5.13 -25.73 4.63
C ILE A 5 5.15 -25.34 6.11
N ALA A 6 6.28 -24.80 6.55
CA ALA A 6 6.44 -24.26 7.88
C ALA A 6 7.25 -22.96 7.86
N ALA A 7 6.88 -21.98 8.70
CA ALA A 7 7.65 -20.76 8.90
C ALA A 7 7.37 -20.13 10.27
N ILE A 8 8.29 -19.27 10.70
CA ILE A 8 8.10 -18.36 11.85
C ILE A 8 7.17 -17.24 11.39
N SER A 9 6.01 -17.11 12.03
CA SER A 9 4.96 -16.12 11.67
C SER A 9 5.01 -14.84 12.52
N THR A 10 5.84 -14.78 13.53
CA THR A 10 6.09 -13.60 14.38
C THR A 10 7.36 -12.89 13.95
N THR A 11 7.52 -11.63 14.35
CA THR A 11 8.76 -10.89 14.13
C THR A 11 9.94 -11.61 14.78
N THR A 12 11.09 -11.62 14.12
CA THR A 12 12.34 -12.18 14.66
C THR A 12 12.91 -11.25 15.72
N GLY A 13 13.22 -11.79 16.92
CA GLY A 13 13.76 -11.02 18.03
C GLY A 13 13.50 -11.70 19.37
N ILE A 14 13.80 -11.00 20.46
CA ILE A 14 13.48 -11.47 21.82
C ILE A 14 12.08 -11.00 22.17
N GLY A 15 11.16 -11.93 22.41
CA GLY A 15 9.79 -11.68 22.81
C GLY A 15 9.30 -12.71 23.82
N ALA A 16 8.09 -12.52 24.36
CA ALA A 16 7.51 -13.51 25.27
C ALA A 16 7.08 -14.79 24.51
N ILE A 17 6.54 -14.63 23.30
CA ILE A 17 5.99 -15.72 22.49
C ILE A 17 6.49 -15.57 21.06
N SER A 18 6.77 -16.69 20.39
CA SER A 18 6.95 -16.81 18.95
C SER A 18 6.02 -17.90 18.41
N ILE A 19 5.50 -17.68 17.21
CA ILE A 19 4.58 -18.61 16.55
C ILE A 19 5.26 -19.20 15.33
N ILE A 20 5.29 -20.54 15.26
CA ILE A 20 5.68 -21.28 14.07
C ILE A 20 4.41 -21.89 13.49
N ARG A 21 4.14 -21.61 12.22
CA ARG A 21 2.96 -22.05 11.51
C ARG A 21 3.31 -23.12 10.49
N LEU A 22 2.49 -24.16 10.44
CA LEU A 22 2.49 -25.18 9.40
C LEU A 22 1.19 -25.08 8.60
N SER A 23 1.24 -25.33 7.29
CA SER A 23 0.07 -25.46 6.43
C SER A 23 0.31 -26.53 5.39
N GLY A 24 -0.67 -27.38 5.18
CA GLY A 24 -0.61 -28.45 4.18
C GLY A 24 -1.16 -29.78 4.69
N PRO A 25 -1.20 -30.81 3.82
CA PRO A 25 -1.89 -32.07 4.09
C PRO A 25 -1.29 -32.87 5.27
N GLU A 26 0.00 -32.74 5.53
CA GLU A 26 0.71 -33.48 6.58
C GLU A 26 0.95 -32.64 7.85
N SER A 27 0.35 -31.44 7.98
CA SER A 27 0.59 -30.53 9.11
C SER A 27 0.32 -31.17 10.48
N LEU A 28 -0.75 -31.92 10.60
CA LEU A 28 -1.15 -32.62 11.83
C LEU A 28 -0.19 -33.78 12.17
N GLU A 29 0.21 -34.52 11.15
CA GLU A 29 1.11 -35.67 11.33
C GLU A 29 2.52 -35.22 11.70
N ILE A 30 3.06 -34.19 11.00
CA ILE A 30 4.39 -33.64 11.28
C ILE A 30 4.43 -33.06 12.69
N ALA A 31 3.43 -32.26 13.06
CA ALA A 31 3.35 -31.69 14.40
C ALA A 31 3.19 -32.78 15.49
N SER A 32 2.42 -33.83 15.22
CA SER A 32 2.25 -34.96 16.16
C SER A 32 3.55 -35.72 16.45
N LYS A 33 4.45 -35.85 15.46
CA LYS A 33 5.75 -36.52 15.63
C LYS A 33 6.65 -35.81 16.67
N VAL A 34 6.51 -34.50 16.78
CA VAL A 34 7.37 -33.66 17.63
C VAL A 34 6.68 -33.16 18.90
N PHE A 35 5.37 -33.33 19.02
CA PHE A 35 4.58 -32.90 20.18
C PHE A 35 4.23 -34.05 21.09
N THR A 36 3.92 -33.77 22.35
CA THR A 36 3.62 -34.80 23.37
C THR A 36 2.27 -35.50 23.18
N LYS A 37 1.41 -35.02 22.29
CA LYS A 37 0.06 -35.53 22.04
C LYS A 37 -0.17 -35.78 20.55
N ASP A 38 -0.91 -36.81 20.20
CA ASP A 38 -1.38 -37.06 18.83
C ASP A 38 -2.43 -36.04 18.44
N LEU A 39 -2.10 -35.16 17.50
CA LEU A 39 -2.94 -34.07 17.03
C LEU A 39 -3.88 -34.48 15.89
N THR A 40 -3.67 -35.64 15.28
CA THR A 40 -4.51 -36.13 14.17
C THR A 40 -5.95 -36.44 14.64
N LYS A 41 -6.09 -36.84 15.92
CA LYS A 41 -7.37 -37.25 16.54
C LYS A 41 -8.09 -36.15 17.30
N VAL A 42 -7.52 -34.96 17.38
CA VAL A 42 -8.15 -33.85 18.11
C VAL A 42 -9.21 -33.13 17.25
N GLU A 43 -10.11 -32.42 17.89
CA GLU A 43 -11.09 -31.57 17.20
C GLU A 43 -10.43 -30.34 16.60
N THR A 44 -11.04 -29.79 15.55
CA THR A 44 -10.59 -28.53 14.94
C THR A 44 -10.85 -27.33 15.84
N HIS A 45 -10.02 -26.28 15.70
CA HIS A 45 -10.09 -25.03 16.48
C HIS A 45 -9.93 -25.28 17.99
N THR A 46 -8.97 -26.14 18.33
CA THR A 46 -8.60 -26.46 19.72
C THR A 46 -7.16 -26.10 20.02
N ILE A 47 -6.87 -25.83 21.29
CA ILE A 47 -5.52 -25.51 21.78
C ILE A 47 -5.10 -26.60 22.76
N HIS A 48 -3.85 -27.07 22.63
CA HIS A 48 -3.29 -28.15 23.41
C HIS A 48 -1.98 -27.71 24.08
N TYR A 49 -1.91 -27.91 25.38
CA TYR A 49 -0.70 -27.74 26.18
C TYR A 49 0.19 -28.95 26.12
N GLY A 50 1.50 -28.76 26.05
CA GLY A 50 2.48 -29.84 26.06
C GLY A 50 3.91 -29.37 25.77
N TYR A 51 4.75 -30.32 25.32
CA TYR A 51 6.17 -30.06 25.04
C TYR A 51 6.49 -30.43 23.59
N ILE A 52 7.34 -29.63 22.96
CA ILE A 52 8.06 -30.02 21.76
C ILE A 52 9.24 -30.89 22.19
N LYS A 53 9.42 -32.00 21.49
CA LYS A 53 10.46 -33.00 21.75
C LYS A 53 11.26 -33.28 20.49
N ASN A 54 12.55 -33.53 20.67
CA ASN A 54 13.42 -34.13 19.68
C ASN A 54 13.95 -35.43 20.27
N ASN A 55 13.43 -36.56 19.83
CA ASN A 55 13.64 -37.87 20.47
C ASN A 55 13.24 -37.80 21.96
N ASN A 56 14.23 -37.94 22.87
CA ASN A 56 14.00 -37.93 24.32
C ASN A 56 14.24 -36.53 24.96
N GLU A 57 14.69 -35.54 24.21
CA GLU A 57 14.97 -34.22 24.69
C GLU A 57 13.71 -33.33 24.62
N LYS A 58 13.36 -32.68 25.72
CA LYS A 58 12.36 -31.62 25.72
C LYS A 58 13.00 -30.32 25.25
N ILE A 59 12.44 -29.71 24.20
CA ILE A 59 12.98 -28.48 23.59
C ILE A 59 12.29 -27.26 24.20
N ASP A 60 10.97 -27.28 24.29
CA ASP A 60 10.19 -26.17 24.82
C ASP A 60 8.82 -26.62 25.32
N GLU A 61 8.25 -25.85 26.25
CA GLU A 61 6.88 -25.96 26.74
C GLU A 61 5.99 -25.01 25.93
N VAL A 62 4.97 -25.56 25.27
CA VAL A 62 4.24 -24.85 24.23
C VAL A 62 2.72 -25.01 24.31
N LEU A 63 2.00 -24.07 23.68
CA LEU A 63 0.62 -24.23 23.29
C LEU A 63 0.54 -24.50 21.77
N VAL A 64 -0.19 -25.54 21.38
CA VAL A 64 -0.36 -25.90 19.97
C VAL A 64 -1.83 -25.73 19.59
N SER A 65 -2.08 -24.84 18.62
CA SER A 65 -3.40 -24.61 18.02
C SER A 65 -3.56 -25.49 16.79
N VAL A 66 -4.70 -26.18 16.69
CA VAL A 66 -5.06 -27.07 15.58
C VAL A 66 -6.29 -26.55 14.85
N MET A 67 -6.17 -26.33 13.55
CA MET A 67 -7.24 -25.88 12.65
C MET A 67 -7.29 -26.78 11.43
N LYS A 68 -8.38 -27.54 11.26
CA LYS A 68 -8.56 -28.46 10.14
C LYS A 68 -9.32 -27.80 8.98
N ALA A 69 -8.92 -28.14 7.77
CA ALA A 69 -9.56 -27.74 6.54
C ALA A 69 -11.07 -28.03 6.56
N PRO A 70 -11.91 -27.25 5.81
CA PRO A 70 -11.55 -26.09 4.99
C PRO A 70 -11.65 -24.75 5.72
N LYS A 71 -12.03 -24.69 6.99
CA LYS A 71 -12.25 -23.44 7.75
C LYS A 71 -10.94 -22.94 8.38
N THR A 72 -9.94 -22.65 7.52
CA THR A 72 -8.62 -22.18 7.90
C THR A 72 -8.16 -21.04 6.99
N PHE A 73 -7.03 -20.42 7.30
CA PHE A 73 -6.52 -19.30 6.51
C PHE A 73 -6.17 -19.73 5.06
N THR A 74 -5.55 -20.89 4.88
CA THR A 74 -5.15 -21.41 3.56
C THR A 74 -6.16 -22.38 2.94
N LYS A 75 -7.27 -22.71 3.62
CA LYS A 75 -8.15 -23.86 3.36
C LYS A 75 -7.46 -25.21 3.44
N GLU A 76 -6.22 -25.27 3.94
CA GLU A 76 -5.49 -26.50 4.26
C GLU A 76 -5.53 -26.75 5.77
N ASP A 77 -5.04 -27.91 6.23
CA ASP A 77 -4.82 -28.12 7.67
C ASP A 77 -3.69 -27.19 8.15
N ILE A 78 -3.95 -26.50 9.26
CA ILE A 78 -2.99 -25.56 9.87
C ILE A 78 -2.73 -25.99 11.30
N VAL A 79 -1.44 -25.94 11.67
CA VAL A 79 -0.97 -26.07 13.06
C VAL A 79 -0.14 -24.85 13.41
N GLU A 80 -0.44 -24.20 14.53
CA GLU A 80 0.38 -23.12 15.09
C GLU A 80 0.98 -23.55 16.42
N ILE A 81 2.30 -23.48 16.52
CA ILE A 81 3.07 -23.80 17.73
C ILE A 81 3.51 -22.48 18.35
N ASN A 82 2.90 -22.17 19.50
CA ASN A 82 3.24 -21.01 20.30
C ASN A 82 4.34 -21.41 21.29
N CYS A 83 5.59 -21.09 20.95
CA CYS A 83 6.79 -21.35 21.76
C CYS A 83 7.30 -20.08 22.43
N HIS A 84 8.27 -20.22 23.36
CA HIS A 84 8.95 -19.08 23.93
C HIS A 84 9.73 -18.29 22.86
N GLY A 85 9.61 -16.96 22.89
CA GLY A 85 10.10 -16.04 21.85
C GLY A 85 11.61 -15.78 21.90
N GLY A 86 12.41 -16.81 22.14
CA GLY A 86 13.86 -16.77 22.04
C GLY A 86 14.33 -17.26 20.66
N ILE A 87 15.27 -16.54 20.03
CA ILE A 87 15.77 -16.87 18.68
C ILE A 87 16.24 -18.31 18.59
N ALA A 88 17.00 -18.80 19.59
CA ALA A 88 17.51 -20.16 19.60
C ALA A 88 16.40 -21.21 19.71
N THR A 89 15.42 -21.00 20.58
CA THR A 89 14.28 -21.90 20.79
C THR A 89 13.42 -21.95 19.53
N THR A 90 13.04 -20.81 18.98
CA THR A 90 12.18 -20.70 17.80
C THR A 90 12.83 -21.39 16.58
N ASN A 91 14.12 -21.12 16.32
CA ASN A 91 14.86 -21.76 15.23
C ASN A 91 14.99 -23.27 15.45
N LYS A 92 15.19 -23.71 16.69
CA LYS A 92 15.28 -25.16 16.98
C LYS A 92 13.96 -25.90 16.74
N VAL A 93 12.83 -25.30 17.11
CA VAL A 93 11.51 -25.87 16.85
C VAL A 93 11.25 -25.93 15.33
N LEU A 94 11.55 -24.86 14.58
CA LEU A 94 11.43 -24.87 13.11
C LEU A 94 12.31 -25.93 12.49
N GLU A 95 13.60 -26.03 12.86
CA GLU A 95 14.53 -27.06 12.37
C GLU A 95 13.98 -28.49 12.56
N ILE A 96 13.40 -28.76 13.72
CA ILE A 96 12.82 -30.07 14.02
C ILE A 96 11.63 -30.39 13.11
N LEU A 97 10.76 -29.39 12.84
CA LEU A 97 9.63 -29.57 11.93
C LEU A 97 10.09 -29.84 10.49
N LEU A 98 11.12 -29.11 10.02
CA LEU A 98 11.72 -29.33 8.70
C LEU A 98 12.32 -30.73 8.58
N ASN A 99 13.02 -31.19 9.60
CA ASN A 99 13.60 -32.54 9.65
C ASN A 99 12.55 -33.65 9.72
N ASN A 100 11.29 -33.34 10.07
CA ASN A 100 10.18 -34.27 10.13
C ASN A 100 9.25 -34.23 8.92
N GLY A 101 9.61 -33.49 7.85
CA GLY A 101 8.93 -33.53 6.55
C GLY A 101 8.27 -32.21 6.12
N ALA A 102 8.29 -31.15 6.95
CA ALA A 102 7.88 -29.85 6.48
C ALA A 102 8.96 -29.23 5.57
N ARG A 103 8.55 -28.44 4.58
CA ARG A 103 9.42 -27.56 3.81
C ARG A 103 9.38 -26.14 4.37
N LEU A 104 10.48 -25.42 4.30
CA LEU A 104 10.46 -23.98 4.64
C LEU A 104 9.56 -23.24 3.65
N ALA A 105 8.65 -22.42 4.17
CA ALA A 105 7.78 -21.60 3.35
C ALA A 105 8.56 -20.49 2.63
N GLU A 106 8.13 -20.14 1.43
CA GLU A 106 8.57 -18.95 0.72
C GLU A 106 7.89 -17.68 1.27
N PRO A 107 8.44 -16.48 1.01
CA PRO A 107 7.73 -15.24 1.35
C PRO A 107 6.32 -15.21 0.76
N GLY A 108 5.31 -14.86 1.57
CA GLY A 108 3.91 -14.78 1.14
C GLY A 108 3.21 -16.12 0.83
N GLU A 109 3.87 -17.26 1.03
CA GLU A 109 3.34 -18.54 0.54
C GLU A 109 2.01 -18.95 1.20
N PHE A 110 1.79 -18.64 2.47
CA PHE A 110 0.49 -18.93 3.11
C PHE A 110 -0.64 -18.13 2.48
N THR A 111 -0.40 -16.85 2.15
CA THR A 111 -1.39 -15.99 1.47
C THR A 111 -1.57 -16.41 0.01
N LYS A 112 -0.49 -16.80 -0.68
CA LYS A 112 -0.54 -17.38 -2.04
C LYS A 112 -1.41 -18.64 -2.06
N ARG A 113 -1.26 -19.55 -1.07
CA ARG A 113 -2.10 -20.74 -0.93
C ARG A 113 -3.56 -20.39 -0.65
N ALA A 114 -3.83 -19.38 0.19
CA ALA A 114 -5.19 -18.89 0.44
C ALA A 114 -5.85 -18.40 -0.85
N PHE A 115 -5.12 -17.67 -1.70
CA PHE A 115 -5.57 -17.24 -3.02
C PHE A 115 -5.80 -18.42 -3.97
N LEU A 116 -4.82 -19.30 -4.16
CA LEU A 116 -4.91 -20.45 -5.07
C LEU A 116 -6.02 -21.44 -4.68
N ASN A 117 -6.28 -21.59 -3.37
CA ASN A 117 -7.37 -22.40 -2.85
C ASN A 117 -8.74 -21.65 -2.90
N GLY A 118 -8.80 -20.45 -3.47
CA GLY A 118 -10.02 -19.68 -3.65
C GLY A 118 -10.67 -19.23 -2.34
N ARG A 119 -9.87 -19.00 -1.28
CA ARG A 119 -10.39 -18.38 -0.04
C ARG A 119 -10.50 -16.87 -0.16
N ILE A 120 -9.52 -16.26 -0.78
CA ILE A 120 -9.39 -14.82 -0.99
C ILE A 120 -9.08 -14.56 -2.47
N ASP A 121 -9.46 -13.40 -2.96
CA ASP A 121 -9.04 -12.91 -4.27
C ASP A 121 -7.70 -12.13 -4.20
N LEU A 122 -7.23 -11.63 -5.35
CA LEU A 122 -5.91 -11.00 -5.41
C LEU A 122 -5.88 -9.64 -4.67
N LEU A 123 -6.99 -8.88 -4.67
CA LEU A 123 -7.11 -7.63 -3.89
C LEU A 123 -7.07 -7.90 -2.39
N GLU A 124 -7.80 -8.93 -1.93
CA GLU A 124 -7.83 -9.34 -0.53
C GLU A 124 -6.45 -9.86 -0.08
N ALA A 125 -5.72 -10.55 -0.97
CA ALA A 125 -4.36 -10.97 -0.72
C ALA A 125 -3.43 -9.76 -0.53
N GLU A 126 -3.43 -8.79 -1.45
CA GLU A 126 -2.66 -7.54 -1.33
C GLU A 126 -3.03 -6.78 -0.05
N ALA A 127 -4.33 -6.71 0.29
CA ALA A 127 -4.82 -6.03 1.49
C ALA A 127 -4.29 -6.64 2.80
N THR A 128 -3.93 -7.92 2.81
CA THR A 128 -3.29 -8.55 3.97
C THR A 128 -1.97 -7.86 4.33
N MET A 129 -1.11 -7.56 3.35
CA MET A 129 0.14 -6.82 3.57
C MET A 129 -0.12 -5.35 3.87
N ASP A 130 -1.09 -4.76 3.19
CA ASP A 130 -1.47 -3.37 3.43
C ASP A 130 -1.94 -3.14 4.87
N LEU A 131 -2.70 -4.08 5.43
CA LEU A 131 -3.15 -4.03 6.82
C LEU A 131 -1.98 -4.11 7.81
N ILE A 132 -0.99 -4.97 7.53
CA ILE A 132 0.20 -5.16 8.37
C ILE A 132 1.09 -3.91 8.34
N SER A 133 1.25 -3.29 7.17
CA SER A 133 2.12 -2.13 6.95
C SER A 133 1.44 -0.78 7.20
N SER A 134 0.16 -0.77 7.54
CA SER A 134 -0.62 0.45 7.75
C SER A 134 -0.04 1.33 8.86
N LYS A 135 0.29 2.58 8.54
CA LYS A 135 0.86 3.56 9.46
C LYS A 135 -0.19 4.53 10.06
N SER A 136 -1.42 4.57 9.52
CA SER A 136 -2.51 5.39 10.02
C SER A 136 -3.80 4.57 10.22
N ASP A 137 -4.70 5.01 11.10
CA ASP A 137 -5.98 4.33 11.32
C ASP A 137 -6.84 4.31 10.05
N LYS A 138 -6.74 5.34 9.24
CA LYS A 138 -7.45 5.43 7.98
C LYS A 138 -6.94 4.41 6.95
N ALA A 139 -5.61 4.29 6.79
CA ALA A 139 -5.01 3.25 5.95
C ALA A 139 -5.39 1.84 6.43
N ARG A 140 -5.40 1.62 7.76
CA ARG A 140 -5.83 0.37 8.36
C ARG A 140 -7.30 0.03 8.03
N LYS A 141 -8.22 1.00 8.13
CA LYS A 141 -9.64 0.83 7.77
C LYS A 141 -9.81 0.51 6.30
N MET A 142 -9.11 1.21 5.41
CA MET A 142 -9.13 0.94 3.96
C MET A 142 -8.67 -0.49 3.66
N SER A 143 -7.55 -0.91 4.24
CA SER A 143 -7.04 -2.27 4.06
C SER A 143 -8.02 -3.31 4.59
N LEU A 144 -8.72 -3.02 5.69
CA LEU A 144 -9.75 -3.91 6.24
C LEU A 144 -10.96 -4.02 5.29
N ASN A 145 -11.46 -2.91 4.73
CA ASN A 145 -12.58 -2.94 3.77
C ASN A 145 -12.21 -3.75 2.52
N THR A 146 -10.97 -3.62 2.02
CA THR A 146 -10.49 -4.44 0.91
C THR A 146 -10.39 -5.91 1.31
N LEU A 147 -9.86 -6.22 2.49
CA LEU A 147 -9.73 -7.59 3.00
C LEU A 147 -11.10 -8.27 3.25
N THR A 148 -12.13 -7.49 3.54
CA THR A 148 -13.51 -8.00 3.72
C THR A 148 -14.31 -8.10 2.42
N GLY A 149 -13.69 -7.80 1.27
CA GLY A 149 -14.25 -7.97 -0.06
C GLY A 149 -15.10 -6.79 -0.58
N GLU A 150 -15.22 -5.67 0.16
CA GLU A 150 -16.01 -4.52 -0.30
C GLU A 150 -15.45 -3.93 -1.61
N THR A 151 -14.12 -3.81 -1.71
CA THR A 151 -13.44 -3.33 -2.93
C THR A 151 -13.59 -4.32 -4.09
N SER A 152 -13.51 -5.61 -3.81
CA SER A 152 -13.70 -6.67 -4.82
C SER A 152 -15.13 -6.68 -5.38
N ASN A 153 -16.13 -6.42 -4.53
CA ASN A 153 -17.52 -6.30 -4.98
C ASN A 153 -17.69 -5.12 -5.94
N LEU A 154 -17.03 -3.98 -5.68
CA LEU A 154 -17.06 -2.84 -6.60
C LEU A 154 -16.54 -3.21 -8.01
N ILE A 155 -15.48 -4.02 -8.10
CA ILE A 155 -14.97 -4.51 -9.40
C ILE A 155 -15.92 -5.50 -10.04
N LYS A 156 -16.50 -6.42 -9.26
CA LYS A 156 -17.51 -7.38 -9.77
C LYS A 156 -18.73 -6.67 -10.32
N ASP A 157 -19.21 -5.59 -9.68
CA ASP A 157 -20.30 -4.77 -10.16
C ASP A 157 -19.95 -4.08 -11.49
N LEU A 158 -18.75 -3.51 -11.64
CA LEU A 158 -18.27 -2.95 -12.91
C LEU A 158 -18.22 -4.00 -14.01
N ARG A 159 -17.73 -5.21 -13.69
CA ARG A 159 -17.67 -6.31 -14.65
C ARG A 159 -19.06 -6.78 -15.08
N SER A 160 -20.01 -6.81 -14.15
CA SER A 160 -21.41 -7.14 -14.45
C SER A 160 -22.05 -6.09 -15.38
N ASP A 161 -21.80 -4.79 -15.13
CA ASP A 161 -22.31 -3.72 -15.98
C ASP A 161 -21.81 -3.84 -17.42
N ILE A 162 -20.49 -4.04 -17.62
CA ILE A 162 -19.91 -4.13 -18.96
C ILE A 162 -20.28 -5.44 -19.67
N VAL A 163 -20.45 -6.56 -18.94
CA VAL A 163 -20.96 -7.83 -19.51
C VAL A 163 -22.36 -7.65 -20.06
N GLY A 164 -23.23 -6.88 -19.39
CA GLY A 164 -24.55 -6.56 -19.91
C GLY A 164 -24.50 -5.89 -21.29
N ILE A 165 -23.57 -4.94 -21.48
CA ILE A 165 -23.37 -4.26 -22.77
C ILE A 165 -22.82 -5.25 -23.81
N ILE A 166 -21.81 -6.05 -23.47
CA ILE A 166 -21.21 -7.06 -24.37
C ILE A 166 -22.27 -8.07 -24.82
N SER A 167 -23.06 -8.61 -23.89
CA SER A 167 -24.10 -9.60 -24.21
C SER A 167 -25.17 -9.04 -25.17
N ASN A 168 -25.54 -7.77 -25.03
CA ASN A 168 -26.44 -7.12 -25.97
C ASN A 168 -25.82 -7.04 -27.37
N ILE A 169 -24.53 -6.80 -27.49
CA ILE A 169 -23.82 -6.77 -28.77
C ILE A 169 -23.75 -8.17 -29.39
N GLU A 170 -23.33 -9.19 -28.60
CA GLU A 170 -23.21 -10.58 -29.05
C GLU A 170 -24.53 -11.13 -29.61
N VAL A 171 -25.63 -10.88 -28.90
CA VAL A 171 -26.96 -11.29 -29.38
C VAL A 171 -27.29 -10.68 -30.74
N ASN A 172 -26.93 -9.43 -31.01
CA ASN A 172 -27.14 -8.76 -32.27
C ASN A 172 -26.22 -9.23 -33.40
N ILE A 173 -25.02 -9.69 -33.08
CA ILE A 173 -24.07 -10.27 -34.05
C ILE A 173 -24.47 -11.69 -34.42
N ASP A 174 -24.82 -12.52 -33.41
CA ASP A 174 -25.09 -13.95 -33.61
C ASP A 174 -26.46 -14.25 -34.19
N TYR A 175 -27.44 -13.37 -33.94
CA TYR A 175 -28.84 -13.58 -34.35
C TYR A 175 -29.45 -12.39 -35.10
N PRO A 176 -28.88 -11.93 -36.22
CA PRO A 176 -29.34 -10.74 -36.94
C PRO A 176 -30.71 -10.92 -37.59
N GLU A 177 -31.23 -12.13 -37.75
CA GLU A 177 -32.46 -12.51 -38.45
C GLU A 177 -33.69 -12.65 -37.51
N TYR A 178 -33.53 -12.52 -36.20
CA TYR A 178 -34.66 -12.59 -35.26
C TYR A 178 -35.37 -11.25 -35.19
N GLU A 179 -36.63 -11.18 -35.68
CA GLU A 179 -37.47 -9.97 -35.71
C GLU A 179 -37.78 -9.44 -34.29
N ASP A 180 -37.70 -10.30 -33.26
CA ASP A 180 -37.97 -9.97 -31.86
C ASP A 180 -36.75 -9.35 -31.14
N ILE A 181 -35.56 -9.37 -31.78
CA ILE A 181 -34.36 -8.75 -31.20
C ILE A 181 -34.31 -7.28 -31.61
N GLU A 182 -34.30 -6.40 -30.63
CA GLU A 182 -34.17 -4.96 -30.90
C GLU A 182 -32.83 -4.68 -31.60
N VAL A 183 -32.85 -4.20 -32.81
CA VAL A 183 -31.64 -3.88 -33.60
C VAL A 183 -30.79 -2.89 -32.81
N LEU A 184 -29.59 -3.32 -32.45
CA LEU A 184 -28.66 -2.52 -31.70
C LEU A 184 -28.01 -1.51 -32.65
N THR A 185 -28.34 -0.25 -32.47
CA THR A 185 -27.73 0.85 -33.22
C THR A 185 -26.66 1.52 -32.38
N ASN A 186 -25.68 2.13 -33.06
CA ASN A 186 -24.65 2.95 -32.38
C ASN A 186 -25.28 4.00 -31.47
N GLU A 187 -26.47 4.53 -31.82
CA GLU A 187 -27.20 5.51 -31.01
C GLU A 187 -27.73 4.96 -29.70
N LYS A 188 -27.96 3.64 -29.60
CA LYS A 188 -28.42 2.99 -28.35
C LYS A 188 -27.26 2.57 -27.44
N ILE A 189 -26.19 2.03 -28.02
CA ILE A 189 -25.02 1.55 -27.26
C ILE A 189 -24.20 2.70 -26.71
N LEU A 190 -23.99 3.77 -27.47
CA LEU A 190 -23.14 4.87 -27.11
C LEU A 190 -23.51 5.49 -25.72
N PRO A 191 -24.78 5.77 -25.40
CA PRO A 191 -25.15 6.28 -24.06
C PRO A 191 -24.83 5.31 -22.91
N GLU A 192 -24.96 4.00 -23.13
CA GLU A 192 -24.66 2.99 -22.10
C GLU A 192 -23.15 2.94 -21.82
N ILE A 193 -22.32 2.93 -22.87
CA ILE A 193 -20.87 2.96 -22.74
C ILE A 193 -20.40 4.29 -22.12
N GLN A 194 -21.02 5.42 -22.47
CA GLN A 194 -20.70 6.71 -21.86
C GLN A 194 -21.02 6.74 -20.37
N LYS A 195 -22.17 6.20 -19.97
CA LYS A 195 -22.54 6.07 -18.54
C LYS A 195 -21.56 5.18 -17.77
N PHE A 196 -21.16 4.07 -18.39
CA PHE A 196 -20.12 3.19 -17.81
C PHE A 196 -18.79 3.93 -17.66
N LYS A 197 -18.35 4.68 -18.69
CA LYS A 197 -17.16 5.53 -18.66
C LYS A 197 -17.18 6.50 -17.47
N GLU A 198 -18.28 7.25 -17.31
CA GLU A 198 -18.42 8.21 -16.19
C GLU A 198 -18.30 7.53 -14.83
N LYS A 199 -18.88 6.33 -14.68
CA LYS A 199 -18.75 5.51 -13.46
C LYS A 199 -17.30 5.12 -13.22
N LEU A 200 -16.60 4.66 -14.25
CA LEU A 200 -15.20 4.23 -14.19
C LEU A 200 -14.27 5.42 -13.87
N GLU A 201 -14.44 6.58 -14.48
CA GLU A 201 -13.68 7.81 -14.21
C GLU A 201 -13.81 8.25 -12.73
N LYS A 202 -15.03 8.20 -12.18
CA LYS A 202 -15.27 8.50 -10.76
C LYS A 202 -14.51 7.55 -9.84
N ILE A 203 -14.51 6.25 -10.18
CA ILE A 203 -13.80 5.24 -9.40
C ILE A 203 -12.29 5.44 -9.48
N ILE A 204 -11.73 5.75 -10.66
CA ILE A 204 -10.32 6.05 -10.84
C ILE A 204 -9.90 7.25 -10.00
N LYS A 205 -10.67 8.35 -10.05
CA LYS A 205 -10.37 9.55 -9.25
C LYS A 205 -10.32 9.22 -7.75
N LYS A 206 -11.35 8.54 -7.23
CA LYS A 206 -11.41 8.15 -5.81
C LYS A 206 -10.31 7.14 -5.43
N SER A 207 -9.91 6.27 -6.35
CA SER A 207 -8.79 5.35 -6.13
C SER A 207 -7.45 6.09 -6.06
N GLN A 208 -7.26 7.14 -6.83
CA GLN A 208 -6.09 8.02 -6.73
C GLN A 208 -6.03 8.71 -5.36
N ASP A 209 -7.16 9.24 -4.87
CA ASP A 209 -7.26 9.82 -3.53
C ASP A 209 -6.94 8.77 -2.44
N SER A 210 -7.44 7.55 -2.59
CA SER A 210 -7.17 6.43 -1.69
C SER A 210 -5.69 6.05 -1.67
N LYS A 211 -5.01 6.08 -2.81
CA LYS A 211 -3.57 5.86 -2.91
C LYS A 211 -2.79 6.89 -2.09
N VAL A 212 -3.16 8.17 -2.18
CA VAL A 212 -2.53 9.24 -1.39
C VAL A 212 -2.70 9.01 0.11
N ILE A 213 -3.89 8.57 0.56
CA ILE A 213 -4.14 8.26 1.97
C ILE A 213 -3.27 7.10 2.47
N LYS A 214 -3.06 6.07 1.65
CA LYS A 214 -2.29 4.87 2.00
C LYS A 214 -0.78 5.10 1.96
N GLU A 215 -0.27 5.61 0.85
CA GLU A 215 1.17 5.81 0.62
C GLU A 215 1.69 7.05 1.34
N GLY A 216 0.81 8.02 1.59
CA GLY A 216 1.19 9.31 2.11
C GLY A 216 1.65 10.25 1.00
N ILE A 217 2.02 11.47 1.42
CA ILE A 217 2.45 12.57 0.56
C ILE A 217 3.92 12.81 0.81
N LYS A 218 4.71 12.91 -0.23
CA LYS A 218 6.14 13.22 -0.15
C LYS A 218 6.35 14.71 0.04
N VAL A 219 6.93 15.10 1.18
CA VAL A 219 7.21 16.49 1.53
C VAL A 219 8.71 16.72 1.58
N GLY A 220 9.22 17.58 0.68
CA GLY A 220 10.61 18.00 0.68
C GLY A 220 10.82 19.24 1.53
N ILE A 221 11.82 19.27 2.41
CA ILE A 221 12.22 20.45 3.16
C ILE A 221 13.58 20.91 2.64
N ILE A 222 13.62 22.06 1.96
CA ILE A 222 14.83 22.59 1.35
C ILE A 222 15.15 23.99 1.92
N GLY A 223 16.40 24.39 1.77
CA GLY A 223 16.94 25.67 2.23
C GLY A 223 18.41 25.54 2.60
N LYS A 224 19.12 26.65 2.75
CA LYS A 224 20.54 26.70 3.11
C LYS A 224 20.85 25.95 4.41
N PRO A 225 22.11 25.63 4.69
CA PRO A 225 22.56 25.23 6.01
C PRO A 225 22.13 26.28 7.07
N ASN A 226 21.83 25.82 8.28
CA ASN A 226 21.53 26.65 9.45
C ASN A 226 20.29 27.58 9.33
N VAL A 227 19.42 27.42 8.29
CA VAL A 227 18.14 28.17 8.24
C VAL A 227 17.08 27.64 9.21
N GLY A 228 17.31 26.48 9.85
CA GLY A 228 16.41 25.90 10.83
C GLY A 228 15.53 24.76 10.30
N LYS A 229 15.99 24.01 9.27
CA LYS A 229 15.27 22.83 8.74
C LYS A 229 15.01 21.78 9.82
N SER A 230 16.05 21.42 10.57
CA SER A 230 15.94 20.43 11.68
C SER A 230 15.03 20.93 12.80
N SER A 231 15.10 22.23 13.12
CA SER A 231 14.25 22.83 14.17
C SER A 231 12.78 22.81 13.75
N LEU A 232 12.47 23.17 12.48
CA LEU A 232 11.10 23.09 11.95
C LEU A 232 10.60 21.63 11.96
N LEU A 233 11.43 20.69 11.50
CA LEU A 233 11.07 19.27 11.51
C LEU A 233 10.75 18.79 12.93
N ASN A 234 11.59 19.14 13.90
CA ASN A 234 11.37 18.75 15.31
C ASN A 234 10.07 19.38 15.84
N SER A 235 9.80 20.66 15.58
CA SER A 235 8.55 21.30 16.00
C SER A 235 7.31 20.64 15.38
N LEU A 236 7.40 20.21 14.12
CA LEU A 236 6.31 19.47 13.48
C LEU A 236 6.14 18.05 14.04
N LEU A 237 7.23 17.41 14.52
CA LEU A 237 7.24 16.07 15.10
C LEU A 237 6.80 16.05 16.57
N GLU A 238 7.13 17.08 17.36
CA GLU A 238 6.82 17.15 18.80
C GLU A 238 5.33 17.36 19.11
N GLU A 239 4.62 18.04 18.23
CA GLU A 239 3.19 18.35 18.42
C GLU A 239 2.26 17.24 17.92
N GLU A 240 2.72 16.39 17.02
CA GLU A 240 1.95 15.29 16.44
C GLU A 240 2.47 13.94 16.95
N LYS A 241 1.65 12.89 16.93
CA LYS A 241 2.07 11.51 17.28
C LYS A 241 3.03 10.99 16.22
N ALA A 242 4.28 11.43 16.26
CA ALA A 242 5.32 10.92 15.39
C ALA A 242 5.59 9.44 15.71
N ILE A 243 5.26 8.57 14.79
CA ILE A 243 5.69 7.17 14.86
C ILE A 243 7.08 7.11 14.23
N VAL A 244 8.11 7.31 15.06
CA VAL A 244 9.48 6.97 14.65
C VAL A 244 9.58 5.45 14.69
N THR A 245 9.29 4.77 13.61
CA THR A 245 9.49 3.32 13.51
C THR A 245 10.92 3.04 13.09
N ASN A 246 11.76 2.74 14.05
CA ASN A 246 12.96 1.93 13.80
C ASN A 246 12.49 0.47 13.62
N VAL A 247 12.13 0.09 12.41
CA VAL A 247 11.93 -1.34 12.08
C VAL A 247 13.27 -1.88 11.59
N PRO A 248 13.97 -2.71 12.38
CA PRO A 248 15.17 -3.39 11.90
C PRO A 248 14.77 -4.41 10.85
N GLY A 249 15.28 -4.28 9.63
CA GLY A 249 15.14 -5.32 8.61
C GLY A 249 14.74 -4.89 7.20
N THR A 250 14.38 -3.62 6.98
CA THR A 250 14.19 -3.10 5.61
C THR A 250 15.49 -2.40 5.17
N THR A 251 16.45 -3.20 4.74
CA THR A 251 17.68 -2.72 4.09
C THR A 251 17.34 -2.23 2.71
N ARG A 252 17.12 -0.93 2.56
CA ARG A 252 17.48 -0.09 1.39
C ARG A 252 16.83 1.30 1.36
N ASP A 253 15.82 1.62 2.19
CA ASP A 253 15.27 2.97 2.21
C ASP A 253 15.65 3.66 3.52
N ILE A 254 16.27 4.82 3.39
CA ILE A 254 16.62 5.75 4.46
C ILE A 254 15.33 6.04 5.23
N VAL A 255 15.29 5.76 6.54
CA VAL A 255 14.13 6.04 7.41
C VAL A 255 13.99 7.56 7.51
N GLU A 256 13.22 8.11 6.64
CA GLU A 256 12.83 9.51 6.58
C GLU A 256 11.75 9.76 7.63
N GLY A 257 11.69 10.96 8.20
CA GLY A 257 10.69 11.29 9.22
C GLY A 257 9.28 11.16 8.64
N THR A 258 8.40 10.44 9.32
CA THR A 258 6.98 10.37 8.96
C THR A 258 6.18 11.19 9.96
N ILE A 259 5.37 12.14 9.47
CA ILE A 259 4.45 12.97 10.26
C ILE A 259 3.02 12.56 9.87
N ILE A 260 2.13 12.42 10.86
CA ILE A 260 0.71 12.17 10.59
C ILE A 260 -0.06 13.46 10.87
N LEU A 261 -0.61 14.06 9.83
CA LEU A 261 -1.44 15.26 9.91
C LEU A 261 -2.86 14.94 9.44
N ASP A 262 -3.87 15.10 10.31
CA ASP A 262 -5.28 14.78 10.02
C ASP A 262 -5.46 13.38 9.38
N ASN A 263 -4.83 12.35 9.97
CA ASN A 263 -4.83 10.96 9.48
C ASN A 263 -4.19 10.74 8.10
N VAL A 264 -3.55 11.76 7.51
CA VAL A 264 -2.77 11.63 6.28
C VAL A 264 -1.28 11.56 6.64
N ILE A 265 -0.58 10.68 5.98
CA ILE A 265 0.85 10.44 6.18
C ILE A 265 1.63 11.45 5.34
N LEU A 266 2.53 12.22 5.97
CA LEU A 266 3.51 13.07 5.32
C LEU A 266 4.89 12.40 5.43
N ASN A 267 5.45 11.97 4.32
CA ASN A 267 6.78 11.37 4.26
C ASN A 267 7.80 12.46 3.94
N ILE A 268 8.64 12.80 4.91
CA ILE A 268 9.67 13.84 4.74
C ILE A 268 10.86 13.25 4.01
N ILE A 269 11.18 13.79 2.83
CA ILE A 269 12.28 13.33 2.00
C ILE A 269 13.61 13.89 2.52
N ASP A 270 14.66 13.05 2.52
CA ASP A 270 16.06 13.39 2.84
C ASP A 270 16.29 13.99 4.23
N THR A 271 15.82 13.29 5.26
CA THR A 271 16.10 13.67 6.66
C THR A 271 17.57 13.48 7.06
N ALA A 272 18.37 12.71 6.32
CA ALA A 272 19.79 12.52 6.58
C ALA A 272 20.59 13.82 6.45
N GLY A 273 20.30 14.64 5.43
CA GLY A 273 20.88 15.98 5.29
C GLY A 273 20.42 17.00 6.34
N ILE A 274 19.38 16.65 7.11
CA ILE A 274 18.84 17.49 8.21
C ILE A 274 19.52 17.15 9.56
N ARG A 275 20.04 15.93 9.71
CA ARG A 275 20.63 15.43 10.99
C ARG A 275 22.14 15.52 11.08
N GLU A 276 22.87 15.65 9.96
CA GLU A 276 24.32 15.77 9.98
C GLU A 276 24.77 17.24 10.12
N SER A 277 25.61 17.43 11.14
CA SER A 277 26.22 18.72 11.53
C SER A 277 27.27 19.16 10.53
N ASP A 278 27.30 20.47 10.32
CA ASP A 278 28.42 21.33 9.99
C ASP A 278 29.74 20.66 9.51
N ASP A 279 30.08 21.02 8.33
CA ASP A 279 31.36 20.97 7.63
C ASP A 279 31.42 20.02 6.44
N ILE A 280 31.69 20.65 5.30
CA ILE A 280 31.91 20.13 3.96
C ILE A 280 30.60 19.93 3.17
N VAL A 281 30.24 20.90 2.32
CA VAL A 281 29.51 20.67 1.05
C VAL A 281 28.57 21.82 0.65
N GLU A 282 29.09 22.95 0.26
CA GLU A 282 28.28 24.01 -0.37
C GLU A 282 27.80 23.67 -1.80
N LYS A 283 28.54 22.86 -2.57
CA LYS A 283 28.15 22.48 -3.94
C LYS A 283 27.18 21.30 -4.05
N ILE A 284 27.17 20.39 -3.09
CA ILE A 284 26.23 19.24 -3.05
C ILE A 284 24.79 19.71 -2.69
N GLY A 285 24.64 20.89 -2.10
CA GLY A 285 23.34 21.43 -1.65
C GLY A 285 22.33 21.71 -2.75
N ILE A 286 22.76 22.25 -3.89
CA ILE A 286 21.84 22.62 -4.99
C ILE A 286 21.36 21.39 -5.76
N GLU A 287 22.26 20.50 -6.14
CA GLU A 287 21.88 19.24 -6.84
C GLU A 287 20.94 18.40 -5.98
N LYS A 288 21.22 18.30 -4.69
CA LYS A 288 20.37 17.60 -3.72
C LYS A 288 18.99 18.27 -3.61
N SER A 289 18.94 19.59 -3.54
CA SER A 289 17.67 20.34 -3.50
C SER A 289 16.86 20.13 -4.78
N LEU A 290 17.49 20.05 -5.94
CA LEU A 290 16.82 19.77 -7.21
C LEU A 290 16.24 18.35 -7.26
N THR A 291 16.97 17.37 -6.73
CA THR A 291 16.46 16.00 -6.61
C THR A 291 15.20 15.97 -5.72
N ILE A 292 15.27 16.61 -4.56
CA ILE A 292 14.11 16.71 -3.63
C ILE A 292 12.93 17.41 -4.32
N ILE A 293 13.15 18.51 -5.02
CA ILE A 293 12.11 19.24 -5.77
C ILE A 293 11.43 18.34 -6.81
N ASN A 294 12.19 17.47 -7.48
CA ASN A 294 11.64 16.57 -8.49
C ASN A 294 10.80 15.44 -7.89
N GLU A 295 11.21 14.90 -6.74
CA GLU A 295 10.58 13.75 -6.09
C GLU A 295 9.41 14.13 -5.16
N ALA A 296 9.38 15.38 -4.65
CA ALA A 296 8.38 15.82 -3.69
C ALA A 296 7.05 16.19 -4.36
N ASP A 297 5.94 15.85 -3.70
CA ASP A 297 4.58 16.31 -4.02
C ASP A 297 4.33 17.72 -3.49
N LEU A 298 4.99 18.08 -2.37
CA LEU A 298 4.97 19.40 -1.74
C LEU A 298 6.37 19.76 -1.29
N VAL A 299 6.79 21.00 -1.55
CA VAL A 299 8.11 21.50 -1.11
C VAL A 299 7.93 22.64 -0.09
N ILE A 300 8.57 22.50 1.07
CA ILE A 300 8.70 23.56 2.07
C ILE A 300 10.08 24.20 1.88
N PHE A 301 10.11 25.43 1.37
CA PHE A 301 11.35 26.16 1.15
C PHE A 301 11.57 27.17 2.27
N ILE A 302 12.65 26.98 3.05
CA ILE A 302 12.95 27.79 4.23
C ILE A 302 14.02 28.83 3.92
N LEU A 303 13.69 30.08 4.20
CA LEU A 303 14.57 31.25 4.10
C LEU A 303 14.88 31.80 5.49
N ASN A 304 16.02 32.44 5.65
CA ASN A 304 16.45 33.09 6.89
C ASN A 304 16.04 34.57 6.90
N ASN A 305 15.23 35.00 7.88
CA ASN A 305 14.83 36.42 8.04
C ASN A 305 16.01 37.38 8.23
N ASN A 306 17.11 36.92 8.84
CA ASN A 306 18.29 37.73 9.18
C ASN A 306 19.37 37.69 8.09
N GLU A 307 19.08 37.27 6.85
CA GLU A 307 20.03 37.21 5.75
C GLU A 307 19.40 37.76 4.46
N LYS A 308 20.24 38.28 3.56
CA LYS A 308 19.79 38.66 2.22
C LYS A 308 19.65 37.42 1.36
N ILE A 309 18.65 37.40 0.49
CA ILE A 309 18.45 36.31 -0.45
C ILE A 309 19.64 36.19 -1.42
N THR A 310 20.14 34.97 -1.65
CA THR A 310 21.26 34.74 -2.56
C THR A 310 20.81 34.42 -3.98
N ALA A 311 21.78 34.37 -4.92
CA ALA A 311 21.50 33.99 -6.29
C ALA A 311 20.98 32.54 -6.39
N GLU A 312 21.51 31.63 -5.58
CA GLU A 312 21.10 30.22 -5.50
C GLU A 312 19.65 30.07 -4.99
N GLU A 313 19.26 30.81 -3.96
CA GLU A 313 17.89 30.80 -3.46
C GLU A 313 16.90 31.37 -4.47
N LYS A 314 17.31 32.36 -5.28
CA LYS A 314 16.50 32.86 -6.40
C LYS A 314 16.32 31.82 -7.49
N GLU A 315 17.38 31.07 -7.82
CA GLU A 315 17.31 29.96 -8.80
C GLU A 315 16.35 28.85 -8.31
N LEU A 316 16.41 28.47 -7.03
CA LEU A 316 15.49 27.49 -6.45
C LEU A 316 14.04 28.00 -6.47
N LEU A 317 13.79 29.27 -6.20
CA LEU A 317 12.45 29.87 -6.31
C LEU A 317 11.89 29.77 -7.74
N GLU A 318 12.72 30.01 -8.76
CA GLU A 318 12.31 29.84 -10.16
C GLU A 318 11.94 28.39 -10.48
N LYS A 319 12.72 27.40 -10.00
CA LYS A 319 12.43 25.96 -10.17
C LYS A 319 11.17 25.50 -9.46
N LEU A 320 10.76 26.23 -8.42
CA LEU A 320 9.56 25.93 -7.66
C LEU A 320 8.29 26.55 -8.25
N LYS A 321 8.34 27.33 -9.35
CA LYS A 321 7.16 28.05 -9.88
C LYS A 321 5.97 27.14 -10.13
N ASP A 322 6.18 25.98 -10.74
CA ASP A 322 5.13 25.06 -11.14
C ASP A 322 4.88 23.92 -10.12
N LYS A 323 5.52 23.97 -8.95
CA LYS A 323 5.37 22.98 -7.88
C LYS A 323 4.46 23.50 -6.77
N LYS A 324 3.74 22.59 -6.09
CA LYS A 324 3.11 22.91 -4.81
C LYS A 324 4.21 23.24 -3.82
N LYS A 325 4.17 24.45 -3.27
CA LYS A 325 5.21 24.98 -2.38
C LYS A 325 4.65 25.77 -1.23
N ILE A 326 5.39 25.77 -0.13
CA ILE A 326 5.22 26.69 1.00
C ILE A 326 6.56 27.39 1.20
N ILE A 327 6.59 28.72 1.06
CA ILE A 327 7.76 29.51 1.38
C ILE A 327 7.68 29.90 2.86
N VAL A 328 8.70 29.55 3.62
CA VAL A 328 8.78 29.80 5.06
C VAL A 328 9.93 30.74 5.36
N ILE A 329 9.66 31.86 6.03
CA ILE A 329 10.67 32.77 6.55
C ILE A 329 10.86 32.45 8.04
N ASN A 330 11.97 31.81 8.37
CA ASN A 330 12.31 31.43 9.74
C ASN A 330 13.19 32.48 10.42
N LYS A 331 13.30 32.39 11.75
CA LYS A 331 14.07 33.27 12.63
C LYS A 331 13.54 34.72 12.66
N ILE A 332 12.22 34.89 12.71
CA ILE A 332 11.60 36.22 12.84
C ILE A 332 11.88 36.85 14.20
N ASP A 333 12.40 36.13 15.16
CA ASP A 333 12.95 36.60 16.42
C ASP A 333 14.24 37.42 16.25
N LEU A 334 14.86 37.39 15.07
CA LEU A 334 16.04 38.15 14.72
C LEU A 334 15.70 39.37 13.83
N GLU A 335 16.67 40.30 13.70
CA GLU A 335 16.54 41.47 12.85
C GLU A 335 16.24 41.11 11.39
N ASN A 336 15.26 41.81 10.78
CA ASN A 336 14.90 41.55 9.38
C ASN A 336 15.92 42.14 8.41
N LYS A 337 16.54 41.31 7.58
CA LYS A 337 17.44 41.68 6.47
C LYS A 337 17.00 41.11 5.12
N LEU A 338 15.96 40.27 5.13
CA LEU A 338 15.42 39.66 3.93
C LEU A 338 14.52 40.62 3.18
N ASP A 339 14.77 40.78 1.88
CA ASP A 339 13.84 41.47 0.99
C ASP A 339 12.66 40.60 0.64
N LYS A 340 11.51 40.88 1.29
CA LYS A 340 10.27 40.08 1.14
C LYS A 340 9.46 40.47 -0.10
N SER A 341 9.81 41.56 -0.79
CA SER A 341 9.06 42.08 -1.96
C SER A 341 9.08 41.13 -3.17
N ILE A 342 10.03 40.21 -3.21
CA ILE A 342 10.23 39.23 -4.29
C ILE A 342 9.51 37.92 -4.05
N LEU A 343 8.78 37.78 -2.92
CA LEU A 343 8.09 36.56 -2.52
C LEU A 343 6.57 36.76 -2.64
N ASP A 344 5.89 35.89 -3.39
CA ASP A 344 4.45 36.03 -3.62
C ASP A 344 3.61 35.66 -2.40
N ASN A 345 3.87 34.51 -1.78
CA ASN A 345 3.19 34.05 -0.57
C ASN A 345 4.21 33.40 0.36
N TYR A 346 4.20 33.79 1.63
CA TYR A 346 5.12 33.20 2.62
C TYR A 346 4.49 33.14 4.01
N ILE A 347 5.04 32.25 4.84
CA ILE A 347 4.67 32.10 6.24
C ILE A 347 5.87 32.49 7.09
N GLU A 348 5.66 33.39 8.04
CA GLU A 348 6.67 33.82 8.99
C GLU A 348 6.63 32.96 10.26
N ILE A 349 7.80 32.44 10.66
CA ILE A 349 7.93 31.59 11.85
C ILE A 349 9.18 31.92 12.66
N SER A 350 9.15 31.52 13.93
CA SER A 350 10.35 31.23 14.72
C SER A 350 10.27 29.78 15.20
N ALA A 351 11.01 28.91 14.55
CA ALA A 351 11.05 27.50 14.96
C ALA A 351 11.66 27.33 16.37
N LYS A 352 12.48 28.28 16.81
CA LYS A 352 13.05 28.29 18.16
C LYS A 352 12.01 28.64 19.23
N GLU A 353 11.14 29.62 18.95
CA GLU A 353 10.13 30.12 19.88
C GLU A 353 8.75 29.43 19.64
N ASN A 354 8.69 28.44 18.77
CA ASN A 354 7.47 27.72 18.35
C ASN A 354 6.36 28.64 17.85
N ILE A 355 6.73 29.77 17.15
CA ILE A 355 5.79 30.76 16.62
C ILE A 355 5.49 30.44 15.16
N GLY A 356 4.20 30.40 14.79
CA GLY A 356 3.75 30.28 13.39
C GLY A 356 3.76 28.87 12.81
N ILE A 357 4.10 27.84 13.58
CA ILE A 357 4.15 26.43 13.13
C ILE A 357 2.76 25.94 12.70
N GLU A 358 1.71 26.26 13.45
CA GLU A 358 0.32 25.93 13.09
C GLU A 358 -0.09 26.47 11.72
N LYS A 359 0.37 27.67 11.33
CA LYS A 359 0.09 28.22 10.00
C LYS A 359 0.67 27.37 8.87
N ILE A 360 1.82 26.73 9.11
CA ILE A 360 2.40 25.79 8.11
C ILE A 360 1.51 24.57 8.00
N LYS A 361 1.01 24.01 9.10
CA LYS A 361 0.10 22.85 9.09
C LYS A 361 -1.19 23.19 8.35
N ASP A 362 -1.79 24.34 8.64
CA ASP A 362 -3.01 24.80 7.96
C ASP A 362 -2.79 24.97 6.46
N GLU A 363 -1.64 25.50 6.05
CA GLU A 363 -1.31 25.68 4.64
C GLU A 363 -1.02 24.33 3.95
N ILE A 364 -0.38 23.37 4.63
CA ILE A 364 -0.25 21.99 4.15
C ILE A 364 -1.63 21.38 3.91
N LYS A 365 -2.54 21.48 4.90
CA LYS A 365 -3.92 21.00 4.80
C LYS A 365 -4.64 21.58 3.60
N ARG A 366 -4.51 22.89 3.41
CA ARG A 366 -5.15 23.63 2.32
C ARG A 366 -4.61 23.21 0.94
N LEU A 367 -3.29 23.19 0.75
CA LEU A 367 -2.64 22.87 -0.53
C LEU A 367 -2.85 21.43 -0.96
N LEU A 368 -2.98 20.53 0.00
CA LEU A 368 -3.16 19.11 -0.23
C LEU A 368 -4.62 18.65 -0.18
N ASN A 369 -5.57 19.58 0.07
CA ASN A 369 -7.01 19.31 0.21
C ASN A 369 -7.30 18.18 1.21
N LEU A 370 -6.59 18.16 2.36
CA LEU A 370 -6.69 17.06 3.32
C LEU A 370 -8.11 16.85 3.85
N GLY A 371 -8.91 17.90 3.95
CA GLY A 371 -10.31 17.82 4.38
C GLY A 371 -11.17 16.99 3.41
N GLU A 372 -10.96 17.10 2.09
CA GLU A 372 -11.65 16.26 1.09
C GLU A 372 -11.17 14.81 1.16
N LEU A 373 -9.85 14.62 1.33
CA LEU A 373 -9.27 13.29 1.53
C LEU A 373 -9.78 12.65 2.83
N GLU A 374 -9.98 13.42 3.90
CA GLU A 374 -10.52 12.91 5.16
C GLU A 374 -11.97 12.44 5.04
N ALA A 375 -12.78 13.12 4.26
CA ALA A 375 -14.19 12.77 4.00
C ALA A 375 -14.34 11.66 2.94
N SER A 376 -13.25 11.17 2.33
CA SER A 376 -13.32 10.19 1.23
C SER A 376 -13.84 8.82 1.71
N ASP A 377 -14.59 8.18 0.83
CA ASP A 377 -15.03 6.80 0.98
C ASP A 377 -13.82 5.84 0.91
N LEU A 378 -13.73 4.91 1.83
CA LEU A 378 -12.59 4.01 2.02
C LEU A 378 -12.70 2.68 1.28
N THR A 379 -13.65 2.55 0.35
CA THR A 379 -13.94 1.30 -0.39
C THR A 379 -13.13 1.17 -1.66
N TYR A 380 -12.43 2.24 -2.10
CA TYR A 380 -11.73 2.28 -3.38
C TYR A 380 -10.31 1.69 -3.30
N MET A 381 -9.81 1.24 -4.46
CA MET A 381 -8.47 0.68 -4.60
C MET A 381 -7.39 1.72 -4.28
N SER A 382 -6.30 1.27 -3.66
CA SER A 382 -5.17 2.13 -3.30
C SER A 382 -3.82 1.65 -3.86
N ASN A 383 -3.77 0.48 -4.49
CA ASN A 383 -2.53 -0.04 -5.06
C ASN A 383 -2.34 0.42 -6.52
N ALA A 384 -1.06 0.61 -6.90
CA ALA A 384 -0.70 1.13 -8.23
C ALA A 384 -1.10 0.19 -9.37
N ARG A 385 -1.05 -1.15 -9.15
CA ARG A 385 -1.43 -2.17 -10.12
C ARG A 385 -2.90 -2.03 -10.51
N SER A 386 -3.80 -2.03 -9.54
CA SER A 386 -5.25 -1.91 -9.77
C SER A 386 -5.62 -0.59 -10.43
N ILE A 387 -5.01 0.54 -10.00
CA ILE A 387 -5.23 1.85 -10.60
C ILE A 387 -4.76 1.86 -12.06
N SER A 388 -3.63 1.23 -12.38
CA SER A 388 -3.14 1.09 -13.75
C SER A 388 -4.11 0.28 -14.62
N LEU A 389 -4.65 -0.82 -14.11
CA LEU A 389 -5.61 -1.67 -14.81
C LEU A 389 -6.96 -0.96 -15.05
N LEU A 390 -7.44 -0.18 -14.07
CA LEU A 390 -8.59 0.71 -14.28
C LEU A 390 -8.32 1.73 -15.40
N GLY A 391 -7.11 2.30 -15.44
CA GLY A 391 -6.69 3.22 -16.50
C GLY A 391 -6.66 2.55 -17.88
N LYS A 392 -6.15 1.31 -17.97
CA LYS A 392 -6.19 0.52 -19.22
C LYS A 392 -7.64 0.24 -19.65
N SER A 393 -8.52 -0.15 -18.70
CA SER A 393 -9.94 -0.33 -18.99
C SER A 393 -10.58 0.94 -19.53
N LEU A 394 -10.27 2.11 -18.94
CA LEU A 394 -10.79 3.39 -19.41
C LEU A 394 -10.29 3.72 -20.83
N ASN A 395 -9.04 3.43 -21.16
CA ASN A 395 -8.53 3.61 -22.51
C ASN A 395 -9.30 2.73 -23.51
N ASN A 396 -9.51 1.46 -23.19
CA ASN A 396 -10.29 0.56 -24.05
C ASN A 396 -11.74 1.04 -24.22
N ILE A 397 -12.36 1.59 -23.18
CA ILE A 397 -13.69 2.22 -23.28
C ILE A 397 -13.67 3.45 -24.20
N ASN A 398 -12.63 4.27 -24.13
CA ASN A 398 -12.46 5.41 -25.04
C ASN A 398 -12.27 4.97 -26.50
N ASP A 399 -11.50 3.88 -26.71
CA ASP A 399 -11.32 3.29 -28.03
C ASP A 399 -12.65 2.76 -28.59
N ALA A 400 -13.44 2.04 -27.77
CA ALA A 400 -14.79 1.61 -28.14
C ALA A 400 -15.70 2.78 -28.56
N ILE A 401 -15.69 3.89 -27.80
CA ILE A 401 -16.45 5.10 -28.13
C ILE A 401 -15.94 5.73 -29.45
N SER A 402 -14.62 5.74 -29.66
CA SER A 402 -14.02 6.26 -30.90
C SER A 402 -14.47 5.44 -32.12
N GLU A 403 -14.48 4.10 -32.01
CA GLU A 403 -14.91 3.21 -33.07
C GLU A 403 -16.40 3.39 -33.42
N ILE A 404 -17.25 3.59 -32.40
CA ILE A 404 -18.67 3.92 -32.63
C ILE A 404 -18.81 5.23 -33.39
N ASN A 405 -18.08 6.27 -33.01
CA ASN A 405 -18.14 7.57 -33.68
C ASN A 405 -17.59 7.53 -35.12
N ASN A 406 -16.68 6.61 -35.40
CA ASN A 406 -16.13 6.36 -36.74
C ASN A 406 -17.06 5.47 -37.62
N ASN A 407 -18.21 5.00 -37.09
CA ASN A 407 -19.09 4.02 -37.70
C ASN A 407 -18.38 2.70 -38.05
N SER A 408 -17.43 2.28 -37.22
CA SER A 408 -16.77 0.99 -37.38
C SER A 408 -17.72 -0.18 -37.12
N PRO A 409 -17.45 -1.38 -37.67
CA PRO A 409 -18.22 -2.58 -37.37
C PRO A 409 -18.32 -2.85 -35.88
N ILE A 410 -19.48 -3.35 -35.42
CA ILE A 410 -19.79 -3.50 -33.98
C ILE A 410 -18.91 -4.55 -33.29
N ASP A 411 -18.37 -5.52 -34.01
CA ASP A 411 -17.42 -6.52 -33.53
C ASP A 411 -16.08 -5.90 -33.06
N ILE A 412 -15.66 -4.78 -33.66
CA ILE A 412 -14.49 -4.01 -33.21
C ILE A 412 -14.80 -3.33 -31.88
N VAL A 413 -16.00 -2.77 -31.74
CA VAL A 413 -16.43 -2.18 -30.46
C VAL A 413 -16.46 -3.24 -29.35
N GLU A 414 -17.02 -4.41 -29.65
CA GLU A 414 -17.06 -5.55 -28.72
C GLU A 414 -15.66 -5.98 -28.27
N PHE A 415 -14.70 -6.04 -29.19
CA PHE A 415 -13.31 -6.37 -28.87
C PHE A 415 -12.73 -5.45 -27.79
N HIS A 416 -12.88 -4.14 -27.93
CA HIS A 416 -12.41 -3.18 -26.93
C HIS A 416 -13.15 -3.31 -25.59
N LEU A 417 -14.44 -3.60 -25.60
CA LEU A 417 -15.22 -3.83 -24.38
C LEU A 417 -14.76 -5.12 -23.66
N LYS A 418 -14.47 -6.19 -24.40
CA LYS A 418 -13.92 -7.45 -23.85
C LYS A 418 -12.54 -7.22 -23.23
N ASP A 419 -11.70 -6.42 -23.86
CA ASP A 419 -10.39 -6.07 -23.28
C ASP A 419 -10.54 -5.25 -21.99
N ALA A 420 -11.49 -4.30 -21.94
CA ALA A 420 -11.79 -3.58 -20.71
C ALA A 420 -12.29 -4.52 -19.61
N TRP A 421 -13.16 -5.47 -19.93
CA TRP A 421 -13.66 -6.48 -18.99
C TRP A 421 -12.54 -7.40 -18.46
N ASN A 422 -11.61 -7.81 -19.33
CA ASN A 422 -10.45 -8.61 -18.97
C ASN A 422 -9.53 -7.87 -18.01
N ASN A 423 -9.22 -6.58 -18.28
CA ASN A 423 -8.41 -5.75 -17.39
C ASN A 423 -9.05 -5.61 -15.99
N LEU A 424 -10.38 -5.49 -15.90
CA LEU A 424 -11.10 -5.48 -14.64
C LEU A 424 -11.00 -6.84 -13.91
N GLY A 425 -11.04 -7.96 -14.66
CA GLY A 425 -10.88 -9.31 -14.10
C GLY A 425 -9.48 -9.56 -13.53
N GLU A 426 -8.45 -9.02 -14.18
CA GLU A 426 -7.07 -9.09 -13.71
C GLU A 426 -6.88 -8.39 -12.33
N ILE A 427 -7.67 -7.35 -12.04
CA ILE A 427 -7.61 -6.67 -10.74
C ILE A 427 -7.89 -7.64 -9.58
N ILE A 428 -8.92 -8.47 -9.71
CA ILE A 428 -9.33 -9.43 -8.68
C ILE A 428 -8.66 -10.82 -8.84
N GLY A 429 -7.82 -10.98 -9.87
CA GLY A 429 -7.07 -12.21 -10.10
C GLY A 429 -7.88 -13.33 -10.74
N GLU A 430 -8.90 -13.01 -11.57
CA GLU A 430 -9.57 -14.02 -12.38
C GLU A 430 -8.69 -14.50 -13.55
N THR A 431 -7.82 -13.64 -14.01
CA THR A 431 -6.73 -13.93 -14.94
C THR A 431 -5.41 -13.46 -14.33
N TYR A 432 -4.39 -14.32 -14.33
CA TYR A 432 -3.06 -13.99 -13.80
C TYR A 432 -1.99 -14.84 -14.48
N THR A 433 -0.74 -14.37 -14.45
CA THR A 433 0.43 -15.17 -14.82
C THR A 433 1.17 -15.62 -13.56
N ASP A 434 1.90 -16.73 -13.64
CA ASP A 434 2.70 -17.21 -12.51
C ASP A 434 3.76 -16.19 -12.11
N GLU A 435 4.37 -15.47 -13.10
CA GLU A 435 5.34 -14.43 -12.83
C GLU A 435 4.73 -13.27 -12.00
N LEU A 436 3.48 -12.87 -12.29
CA LEU A 436 2.78 -11.84 -11.52
C LEU A 436 2.60 -12.28 -10.05
N LEU A 437 2.17 -13.52 -9.83
CA LEU A 437 2.00 -14.06 -8.49
C LEU A 437 3.33 -14.12 -7.75
N ASP A 438 4.38 -14.60 -8.39
CA ASP A 438 5.71 -14.72 -7.79
C ASP A 438 6.28 -13.34 -7.43
N GLU A 439 6.16 -12.36 -8.31
CA GLU A 439 6.58 -10.99 -8.01
C GLU A 439 5.79 -10.40 -6.84
N LEU A 440 4.46 -10.54 -6.86
CA LEU A 440 3.58 -9.97 -5.84
C LEU A 440 3.89 -10.59 -4.46
N PHE A 441 3.92 -11.93 -4.37
CA PHE A 441 4.10 -12.60 -3.09
C PHE A 441 5.54 -12.55 -2.56
N SER A 442 6.55 -12.39 -3.43
CA SER A 442 7.94 -12.18 -3.01
C SER A 442 8.17 -10.95 -2.12
N ARG A 443 7.26 -9.98 -2.18
CA ARG A 443 7.28 -8.75 -1.37
C ARG A 443 6.66 -8.94 0.03
N PHE A 444 6.06 -10.09 0.28
CA PHE A 444 5.43 -10.40 1.56
C PHE A 444 6.45 -10.85 2.60
N CYS A 445 6.06 -10.75 3.88
CA CYS A 445 6.89 -11.30 4.95
C CYS A 445 6.90 -12.83 4.92
N LEU A 446 8.02 -13.42 5.36
CA LEU A 446 8.10 -14.86 5.62
C LEU A 446 7.08 -15.23 6.71
N GLY A 447 6.33 -16.33 6.51
CA GLY A 447 5.31 -16.77 7.46
C GLY A 447 3.91 -16.14 7.26
N LYS A 448 3.74 -15.40 6.13
CA LYS A 448 2.45 -14.83 5.68
C LYS A 448 2.01 -15.41 4.34
#